data_5717c448de69168772d88af544277b08
#
_entry.id   5717c448de69168772d88af544277b08
#
_cell.length_a   1.000
_cell.length_b   1.000
_cell.length_c   1.000
_cell.angle_alpha   90.00
_cell.angle_beta   90.00
_cell.angle_gamma   90.00
#
_symmetry.space_group_name_H-M   'P 1'
#
loop_
_entity.id
_entity.type
_entity.pdbx_description
1 polymer ?
#
loop_
_entity_poly.entity_id
_entity_poly.type
_entity_poly.pdbx_seq_one_letter_code
_entity_poly.pdbx_strand_id
1 'polypeptide(L)'
;MKKIYLVVLVLLIGCSSDSVDSSDETPVIIETGLKDLATSKGKFIGNLMRDGFFDNHDIYNGAIDNILKTEYNALVTGNKLKMVNLLRDRPEDPFNIQISDLNTYNIDRFVNYANKHNMKKRGHVMIWYKQIPNWLDEESKTWTSQQIYDFTESYIRALSRYTNGKIDEWDVLNEAIVFNGYRSNTWYEKVNNQENDNGEIGYLSYFSKLFKWAREENPDVKLFYNDYGIEEYGTSKNNLMRSMVKNLKTQFNTPIDGVGLQAHFRLEDMTSSF
;
A
#
# COMPACT_ATOMS: atom_id res chain seq x y z
N MET A 1 12.56 28.05 -22.77
CA MET A 1 11.13 28.40 -22.67
C MET A 1 10.46 28.06 -23.98
N LYS A 2 9.72 26.95 -24.07
CA LYS A 2 8.95 26.60 -25.29
C LYS A 2 7.50 26.99 -25.02
N LYS A 3 7.01 27.94 -25.81
CA LYS A 3 5.61 28.39 -25.80
C LYS A 3 4.76 27.35 -26.50
N ILE A 4 3.76 26.80 -25.81
CA ILE A 4 2.73 25.94 -26.38
C ILE A 4 1.62 26.87 -26.87
N TYR A 5 1.36 26.88 -28.18
CA TYR A 5 0.25 27.57 -28.79
C TYR A 5 -0.94 26.62 -28.86
N LEU A 6 -2.04 27.00 -28.22
CA LEU A 6 -3.34 26.34 -28.35
C LEU A 6 -3.98 26.87 -29.65
N VAL A 7 -4.09 26.01 -30.65
CA VAL A 7 -4.83 26.34 -31.89
C VAL A 7 -6.28 25.93 -31.69
N VAL A 8 -7.16 26.92 -31.55
CA VAL A 8 -8.61 26.72 -31.59
C VAL A 8 -9.04 26.81 -33.05
N LEU A 9 -9.43 25.67 -33.62
CA LEU A 9 -9.97 25.61 -34.97
C LEU A 9 -11.48 25.88 -34.90
N VAL A 10 -11.92 27.07 -35.31
CA VAL A 10 -13.34 27.40 -35.49
C VAL A 10 -13.74 27.02 -36.90
N LEU A 11 -14.54 25.96 -37.04
CA LEU A 11 -15.19 25.60 -38.30
C LEU A 11 -16.51 26.39 -38.44
N LEU A 12 -16.54 27.36 -39.33
CA LEU A 12 -17.78 27.98 -39.78
C LEU A 12 -18.42 27.06 -40.82
N ILE A 13 -19.55 26.44 -40.48
CA ILE A 13 -20.37 25.69 -41.41
C ILE A 13 -21.45 26.65 -41.89
N GLY A 14 -21.42 26.90 -43.21
CA GLY A 14 -22.43 27.72 -43.89
C GLY A 14 -23.77 26.96 -43.97
N CYS A 15 -24.87 27.67 -43.71
CA CYS A 15 -26.23 27.16 -43.87
C CYS A 15 -26.55 26.89 -45.34
N SER A 16 -26.89 25.66 -45.68
CA SER A 16 -27.78 25.33 -46.78
C SER A 16 -29.07 24.76 -46.20
N SER A 17 -30.20 25.33 -46.61
CA SER A 17 -31.53 24.94 -46.16
C SER A 17 -31.95 23.67 -46.89
N ASP A 18 -31.78 22.52 -46.23
CA ASP A 18 -32.52 21.32 -46.59
C ASP A 18 -33.23 20.80 -45.33
N SER A 19 -34.53 20.47 -45.50
CA SER A 19 -35.43 19.98 -44.47
C SER A 19 -34.88 18.71 -43.83
N VAL A 20 -34.38 18.81 -42.60
CA VAL A 20 -33.94 17.67 -41.82
C VAL A 20 -35.06 17.26 -40.92
N ASP A 21 -35.49 16.04 -41.11
CA ASP A 21 -36.29 15.24 -40.21
C ASP A 21 -35.60 15.24 -38.81
N SER A 22 -36.25 15.87 -37.85
CA SER A 22 -35.69 15.96 -36.47
C SER A 22 -35.91 14.65 -35.75
N SER A 23 -35.03 13.68 -35.98
CA SER A 23 -34.78 12.68 -34.97
C SER A 23 -33.98 13.34 -33.86
N ASP A 24 -34.64 13.63 -32.78
CA ASP A 24 -34.07 14.18 -31.54
C ASP A 24 -33.19 13.08 -30.86
N GLU A 25 -32.03 12.79 -31.46
CA GLU A 25 -31.02 11.99 -30.80
C GLU A 25 -30.36 12.85 -29.72
N THR A 26 -30.98 12.82 -28.52
CA THR A 26 -30.28 13.27 -27.32
C THR A 26 -28.93 12.56 -27.28
N PRO A 27 -27.81 13.29 -27.14
CA PRO A 27 -26.51 12.66 -27.06
C PRO A 27 -26.54 11.71 -25.86
N VAL A 28 -26.32 10.41 -26.14
CA VAL A 28 -26.15 9.42 -25.08
C VAL A 28 -24.89 9.81 -24.33
N ILE A 29 -25.06 10.43 -23.17
CA ILE A 29 -23.94 10.65 -22.23
C ILE A 29 -23.58 9.27 -21.72
N ILE A 30 -22.55 8.67 -22.29
CA ILE A 30 -21.95 7.48 -21.73
C ILE A 30 -21.28 7.95 -20.44
N GLU A 31 -21.93 7.72 -19.30
CA GLU A 31 -21.32 7.94 -18.00
C GLU A 31 -20.13 6.98 -17.88
N THR A 32 -18.94 7.52 -18.12
CA THR A 32 -17.69 6.78 -17.95
C THR A 32 -17.34 6.78 -16.46
N GLY A 33 -17.37 5.62 -15.82
CA GLY A 33 -17.00 5.47 -14.40
C GLY A 33 -15.52 5.81 -14.14
N LEU A 34 -15.18 6.06 -12.88
CA LEU A 34 -13.80 6.36 -12.46
C LEU A 34 -12.82 5.26 -12.88
N LYS A 35 -13.23 4.00 -12.82
CA LYS A 35 -12.45 2.84 -13.26
C LYS A 35 -12.00 2.98 -14.71
N ASP A 36 -12.93 3.34 -15.60
CA ASP A 36 -12.69 3.43 -17.05
C ASP A 36 -11.77 4.62 -17.36
N LEU A 37 -12.03 5.77 -16.71
CA LEU A 37 -11.16 6.96 -16.83
C LEU A 37 -9.74 6.68 -16.38
N ALA A 38 -9.56 6.02 -15.24
CA ALA A 38 -8.24 5.64 -14.74
C ALA A 38 -7.54 4.66 -15.70
N THR A 39 -8.25 3.63 -16.13
CA THR A 39 -7.73 2.59 -17.03
C THR A 39 -7.31 3.19 -18.38
N SER A 40 -8.08 4.09 -18.96
CA SER A 40 -7.75 4.78 -20.22
C SER A 40 -6.47 5.62 -20.15
N LYS A 41 -6.04 5.99 -18.93
CA LYS A 41 -4.81 6.74 -18.66
C LYS A 41 -3.67 5.86 -18.13
N GLY A 42 -3.84 4.54 -18.11
CA GLY A 42 -2.88 3.62 -17.52
C GLY A 42 -2.67 3.83 -16.01
N LYS A 43 -3.72 4.31 -15.32
CA LYS A 43 -3.70 4.61 -13.87
C LYS A 43 -4.60 3.64 -13.12
N PHE A 44 -4.34 3.59 -11.81
CA PHE A 44 -5.20 2.87 -10.87
C PHE A 44 -5.94 3.88 -9.99
N ILE A 45 -7.22 3.60 -9.78
CA ILE A 45 -8.02 4.22 -8.73
C ILE A 45 -8.46 3.10 -7.80
N GLY A 46 -8.14 3.23 -6.52
CA GLY A 46 -8.37 2.18 -5.54
C GLY A 46 -9.33 2.60 -4.45
N ASN A 47 -9.86 1.61 -3.76
CA ASN A 47 -10.66 1.82 -2.56
C ASN A 47 -10.25 0.87 -1.44
N LEU A 48 -10.64 1.24 -0.24
CA LEU A 48 -10.47 0.44 0.97
C LEU A 48 -11.62 -0.56 1.11
N MET A 49 -11.29 -1.85 1.10
CA MET A 49 -12.23 -2.89 1.51
C MET A 49 -12.31 -2.92 3.05
N ARG A 50 -13.33 -2.23 3.60
CA ARG A 50 -13.57 -2.20 5.05
C ARG A 50 -13.93 -3.58 5.59
N ASP A 51 -13.61 -3.82 6.85
CA ASP A 51 -13.80 -5.13 7.49
C ASP A 51 -15.26 -5.61 7.45
N GLY A 52 -16.24 -4.72 7.67
CA GLY A 52 -17.65 -5.07 7.56
C GLY A 52 -18.05 -5.58 6.17
N PHE A 53 -17.57 -4.95 5.11
CA PHE A 53 -17.78 -5.42 3.74
C PHE A 53 -16.96 -6.67 3.44
N PHE A 54 -15.76 -6.78 3.97
CA PHE A 54 -14.93 -7.98 3.85
C PHE A 54 -15.65 -9.22 4.39
N ASP A 55 -16.35 -9.08 5.52
CA ASP A 55 -17.06 -10.18 6.17
C ASP A 55 -18.43 -10.46 5.53
N ASN A 56 -19.08 -9.43 4.95
CA ASN A 56 -20.38 -9.55 4.27
C ASN A 56 -20.46 -8.61 3.05
N HIS A 57 -20.29 -9.16 1.86
CA HIS A 57 -20.36 -8.39 0.61
C HIS A 57 -21.76 -7.85 0.30
N ASP A 58 -22.80 -8.37 0.93
CA ASP A 58 -24.19 -7.90 0.74
C ASP A 58 -24.59 -6.77 1.70
N ILE A 59 -23.64 -6.27 2.49
CA ILE A 59 -23.89 -5.12 3.38
C ILE A 59 -24.46 -3.93 2.56
N TYR A 60 -25.45 -3.26 3.10
CA TYR A 60 -26.20 -2.20 2.39
C TYR A 60 -26.83 -2.67 1.07
N ASN A 61 -27.40 -3.89 1.06
CA ASN A 61 -28.05 -4.48 -0.13
C ASN A 61 -27.14 -4.49 -1.37
N GLY A 62 -25.86 -4.78 -1.19
CA GLY A 62 -24.90 -4.86 -2.29
C GLY A 62 -24.48 -3.52 -2.88
N ALA A 63 -24.91 -2.38 -2.33
CA ALA A 63 -24.58 -1.06 -2.88
C ALA A 63 -23.06 -0.80 -2.87
N ILE A 64 -22.37 -1.19 -1.79
CA ILE A 64 -20.90 -1.06 -1.68
C ILE A 64 -20.23 -1.97 -2.71
N ASP A 65 -20.65 -3.22 -2.83
CA ASP A 65 -20.13 -4.16 -3.82
C ASP A 65 -20.27 -3.59 -5.24
N ASN A 66 -21.44 -3.02 -5.55
CA ASN A 66 -21.66 -2.41 -6.85
C ASN A 66 -20.69 -1.26 -7.12
N ILE A 67 -20.53 -0.31 -6.18
CA ILE A 67 -19.60 0.82 -6.33
C ILE A 67 -18.16 0.33 -6.48
N LEU A 68 -17.72 -0.63 -5.67
CA LEU A 68 -16.36 -1.15 -5.74
C LEU A 68 -16.04 -1.74 -7.11
N LYS A 69 -16.92 -2.58 -7.66
CA LYS A 69 -16.65 -3.27 -8.93
C LYS A 69 -16.82 -2.38 -10.15
N THR A 70 -17.63 -1.30 -10.08
CA THR A 70 -17.88 -0.39 -11.20
C THR A 70 -16.92 0.80 -11.23
N GLU A 71 -16.54 1.33 -10.08
CA GLU A 71 -15.79 2.58 -9.99
C GLU A 71 -14.28 2.39 -9.72
N TYR A 72 -13.83 1.19 -9.31
CA TYR A 72 -12.44 0.98 -8.90
C TYR A 72 -11.78 -0.18 -9.63
N ASN A 73 -10.47 -0.03 -9.91
CA ASN A 73 -9.62 -1.06 -10.51
C ASN A 73 -8.45 -1.47 -9.59
N ALA A 74 -8.46 -1.04 -8.33
CA ALA A 74 -7.50 -1.46 -7.30
C ALA A 74 -8.17 -1.53 -5.92
N LEU A 75 -7.68 -2.42 -5.06
CA LEU A 75 -8.17 -2.59 -3.69
C LEU A 75 -7.04 -2.74 -2.68
N VAL A 76 -7.31 -2.30 -1.46
CA VAL A 76 -6.54 -2.57 -0.25
C VAL A 76 -7.51 -2.98 0.87
N THR A 77 -7.09 -3.82 1.82
CA THR A 77 -7.94 -4.15 2.98
C THR A 77 -7.75 -3.14 4.11
N GLY A 78 -8.77 -2.96 4.96
CA GLY A 78 -8.67 -2.14 6.17
C GLY A 78 -7.70 -2.74 7.20
N ASN A 79 -8.09 -3.86 7.81
CA ASN A 79 -7.29 -4.49 8.85
C ASN A 79 -6.94 -5.96 8.56
N LYS A 80 -7.67 -6.62 7.66
CA LYS A 80 -7.61 -8.07 7.49
C LYS A 80 -6.23 -8.61 7.08
N LEU A 81 -5.37 -7.82 6.45
CA LEU A 81 -4.00 -8.18 6.08
C LEU A 81 -2.93 -7.55 7.00
N LYS A 82 -3.31 -7.01 8.15
CA LYS A 82 -2.36 -6.56 9.17
C LYS A 82 -1.94 -7.71 10.07
N MET A 83 -0.75 -7.61 10.65
CA MET A 83 -0.14 -8.69 11.43
C MET A 83 -1.07 -9.24 12.52
N VAL A 84 -1.81 -8.37 13.24
CA VAL A 84 -2.78 -8.79 14.26
C VAL A 84 -3.84 -9.78 13.75
N ASN A 85 -4.16 -9.75 12.46
CA ASN A 85 -5.13 -10.65 11.84
C ASN A 85 -4.49 -11.79 11.06
N LEU A 86 -3.26 -11.61 10.59
CA LEU A 86 -2.52 -12.65 9.86
C LEU A 86 -1.80 -13.63 10.78
N LEU A 87 -1.34 -13.16 11.94
CA LEU A 87 -0.58 -13.95 12.93
C LEU A 87 -1.25 -13.84 14.32
N ARG A 88 -2.59 -13.99 14.35
CA ARG A 88 -3.40 -13.79 15.55
C ARG A 88 -3.00 -14.68 16.71
N ASP A 89 -2.82 -15.96 16.42
CA ASP A 89 -2.46 -16.97 17.40
C ASP A 89 -0.92 -17.08 17.46
N ARG A 90 -0.39 -17.31 18.65
CA ARG A 90 1.06 -17.44 18.84
C ARG A 90 1.55 -18.73 18.18
N PRO A 91 2.53 -18.67 17.26
CA PRO A 91 3.16 -19.87 16.70
C PRO A 91 3.88 -20.70 17.78
N GLU A 92 4.07 -21.97 17.54
CA GLU A 92 4.86 -22.84 18.41
C GLU A 92 6.30 -22.31 18.54
N ASP A 93 6.93 -21.99 17.42
CA ASP A 93 8.21 -21.30 17.36
C ASP A 93 8.07 -19.92 16.69
N PRO A 94 8.04 -18.82 17.45
CA PRO A 94 7.90 -17.49 16.88
C PRO A 94 9.12 -17.02 16.07
N PHE A 95 10.25 -17.69 16.16
CA PHE A 95 11.46 -17.35 15.39
C PHE A 95 11.58 -18.14 14.09
N ASN A 96 10.62 -19.04 13.80
CA ASN A 96 10.60 -19.86 12.60
C ASN A 96 9.16 -19.97 12.04
N ILE A 97 8.54 -18.83 11.77
CA ILE A 97 7.17 -18.73 11.26
C ILE A 97 7.02 -19.49 9.94
N GLN A 98 6.00 -20.35 9.86
CA GLN A 98 5.64 -21.10 8.69
C GLN A 98 4.35 -20.54 8.05
N ILE A 99 4.08 -20.92 6.79
CA ILE A 99 2.82 -20.54 6.12
C ILE A 99 1.60 -21.05 6.91
N SER A 100 1.72 -22.21 7.55
CA SER A 100 0.65 -22.78 8.39
C SER A 100 0.28 -21.95 9.61
N ASP A 101 1.19 -21.09 10.07
CA ASP A 101 0.95 -20.18 11.20
C ASP A 101 0.16 -18.93 10.79
N LEU A 102 0.09 -18.65 9.48
CA LEU A 102 -0.63 -17.49 8.96
C LEU A 102 -2.12 -17.77 8.76
N ASN A 103 -2.95 -16.80 9.06
CA ASN A 103 -4.36 -16.80 8.67
C ASN A 103 -4.50 -16.52 7.16
N THR A 104 -4.25 -17.54 6.35
CA THR A 104 -4.31 -17.46 4.88
C THR A 104 -5.72 -17.23 4.35
N TYR A 105 -6.76 -17.58 5.12
CA TYR A 105 -8.15 -17.34 4.76
C TYR A 105 -8.44 -15.86 4.42
N ASN A 106 -7.90 -14.94 5.21
CA ASN A 106 -8.07 -13.51 4.93
C ASN A 106 -7.41 -13.10 3.62
N ILE A 107 -6.22 -13.63 3.34
CA ILE A 107 -5.49 -13.35 2.10
C ILE A 107 -6.28 -13.88 0.91
N ASP A 108 -6.67 -15.15 0.94
CA ASP A 108 -7.37 -15.79 -0.18
C ASP A 108 -8.72 -15.14 -0.45
N ARG A 109 -9.47 -14.77 0.59
CA ARG A 109 -10.76 -14.07 0.44
C ARG A 109 -10.58 -12.72 -0.27
N PHE A 110 -9.58 -11.94 0.12
CA PHE A 110 -9.24 -10.67 -0.53
C PHE A 110 -8.83 -10.87 -1.99
N VAL A 111 -7.91 -11.80 -2.23
CA VAL A 111 -7.38 -12.11 -3.56
C VAL A 111 -8.50 -12.60 -4.49
N ASN A 112 -9.36 -13.52 -4.01
CA ASN A 112 -10.47 -14.06 -4.80
C ASN A 112 -11.46 -12.98 -5.21
N TYR A 113 -11.81 -12.06 -4.30
CA TYR A 113 -12.68 -10.94 -4.64
C TYR A 113 -12.04 -10.02 -5.68
N ALA A 114 -10.81 -9.60 -5.47
CA ALA A 114 -10.11 -8.70 -6.39
C ALA A 114 -9.92 -9.33 -7.78
N ASN A 115 -9.53 -10.61 -7.84
CA ASN A 115 -9.39 -11.34 -9.10
C ASN A 115 -10.72 -11.47 -9.86
N LYS A 116 -11.82 -11.77 -9.15
CA LYS A 116 -13.16 -11.84 -9.73
C LYS A 116 -13.56 -10.56 -10.47
N HIS A 117 -13.05 -9.42 -10.02
CA HIS A 117 -13.39 -8.10 -10.56
C HIS A 117 -12.24 -7.42 -11.31
N ASN A 118 -11.17 -8.16 -11.64
CA ASN A 118 -9.97 -7.68 -12.35
C ASN A 118 -9.35 -6.44 -11.68
N MET A 119 -9.20 -6.49 -10.35
CA MET A 119 -8.66 -5.39 -9.56
C MET A 119 -7.22 -5.67 -9.14
N LYS A 120 -6.39 -4.63 -9.16
CA LYS A 120 -5.06 -4.65 -8.58
C LYS A 120 -5.14 -4.79 -7.06
N LYS A 121 -4.23 -5.55 -6.47
CA LYS A 121 -4.22 -5.92 -5.06
C LYS A 121 -3.02 -5.30 -4.35
N ARG A 122 -3.30 -4.41 -3.36
CA ARG A 122 -2.29 -3.86 -2.47
C ARG A 122 -2.43 -4.50 -1.09
N GLY A 123 -1.36 -5.14 -0.63
CA GLY A 123 -1.22 -5.65 0.72
C GLY A 123 -0.84 -4.53 1.69
N HIS A 124 -1.55 -4.40 2.79
CA HIS A 124 -1.28 -3.43 3.85
C HIS A 124 -1.46 -4.11 5.20
N VAL A 125 -0.44 -4.31 5.95
CA VAL A 125 0.97 -3.96 5.90
C VAL A 125 1.79 -5.11 6.49
N MET A 126 3.01 -5.33 6.01
CA MET A 126 3.87 -6.37 6.60
C MET A 126 4.35 -5.95 7.99
N ILE A 127 5.05 -4.82 8.10
CA ILE A 127 5.64 -4.33 9.37
C ILE A 127 5.12 -2.94 9.72
N TRP A 128 4.48 -2.87 10.88
CA TRP A 128 4.00 -1.64 11.50
C TRP A 128 4.20 -1.71 13.02
N TYR A 129 4.34 -0.56 13.68
CA TYR A 129 4.51 -0.51 15.13
C TYR A 129 3.20 -0.72 15.91
N LYS A 130 2.04 -0.71 15.20
CA LYS A 130 0.70 -0.91 15.74
C LYS A 130 0.03 -2.14 15.13
N GLN A 131 -1.13 -2.50 15.70
CA GLN A 131 -1.97 -3.61 15.24
C GLN A 131 -1.17 -4.90 15.04
N ILE A 132 -0.33 -5.20 16.03
CA ILE A 132 0.35 -6.46 16.23
C ILE A 132 -0.45 -7.35 17.21
N PRO A 133 -0.26 -8.67 17.21
CA PRO A 133 -0.89 -9.55 18.19
C PRO A 133 -0.47 -9.22 19.63
N ASN A 134 -1.37 -9.40 20.60
CA ASN A 134 -1.04 -9.13 22.00
C ASN A 134 0.13 -9.97 22.51
N TRP A 135 0.22 -11.24 22.10
CA TRP A 135 1.33 -12.09 22.48
C TRP A 135 2.69 -11.52 22.01
N LEU A 136 2.75 -10.95 20.81
CA LEU A 136 3.97 -10.32 20.28
C LEU A 136 4.30 -9.05 21.07
N ASP A 137 3.30 -8.20 21.35
CA ASP A 137 3.51 -7.00 22.14
C ASP A 137 4.09 -7.31 23.54
N GLU A 138 3.67 -8.39 24.16
CA GLU A 138 4.18 -8.81 25.47
C GLU A 138 5.57 -9.46 25.37
N GLU A 139 5.76 -10.45 24.49
CA GLU A 139 7.00 -11.22 24.42
C GLU A 139 8.16 -10.42 23.85
N SER A 140 7.94 -9.55 22.85
CA SER A 140 9.02 -8.74 22.25
C SER A 140 9.74 -7.82 23.23
N LYS A 141 9.09 -7.46 24.34
CA LYS A 141 9.71 -6.67 25.43
C LYS A 141 10.92 -7.38 26.06
N THR A 142 10.93 -8.71 26.02
CA THR A 142 12.03 -9.52 26.58
C THR A 142 13.01 -10.02 25.53
N TRP A 143 12.66 -9.96 24.25
CA TRP A 143 13.50 -10.49 23.19
C TRP A 143 14.81 -9.72 23.02
N THR A 144 15.81 -10.42 22.55
CA THR A 144 17.04 -9.83 22.05
C THR A 144 16.81 -9.21 20.68
N SER A 145 17.73 -8.38 20.22
CA SER A 145 17.69 -7.90 18.83
C SER A 145 17.70 -9.03 17.82
N GLN A 146 18.53 -10.05 18.01
CA GLN A 146 18.59 -11.20 17.11
C GLN A 146 17.24 -11.91 17.03
N GLN A 147 16.56 -12.10 18.14
CA GLN A 147 15.21 -12.69 18.15
C GLN A 147 14.19 -11.85 17.40
N ILE A 148 14.30 -10.51 17.44
CA ILE A 148 13.47 -9.63 16.62
C ILE A 148 13.78 -9.81 15.13
N TYR A 149 15.06 -9.93 14.75
CA TYR A 149 15.44 -10.25 13.37
C TYR A 149 14.89 -11.60 12.92
N ASP A 150 15.07 -12.65 13.69
CA ASP A 150 14.65 -14.01 13.35
C ASP A 150 13.12 -14.09 13.19
N PHE A 151 12.37 -13.49 14.12
CA PHE A 151 10.91 -13.37 14.02
C PHE A 151 10.50 -12.65 12.75
N THR A 152 11.07 -11.46 12.53
CA THR A 152 10.68 -10.60 11.40
C THR A 152 11.02 -11.23 10.06
N GLU A 153 12.22 -11.84 9.95
CA GLU A 153 12.64 -12.56 8.75
C GLU A 153 11.69 -13.70 8.43
N SER A 154 11.45 -14.59 9.40
CA SER A 154 10.59 -15.76 9.19
C SER A 154 9.14 -15.34 8.83
N TYR A 155 8.59 -14.32 9.47
CA TYR A 155 7.26 -13.79 9.17
C TYR A 155 7.18 -13.21 7.75
N ILE A 156 8.11 -12.32 7.38
CA ILE A 156 8.11 -11.70 6.04
C ILE A 156 8.30 -12.75 4.96
N ARG A 157 9.21 -13.71 5.17
CA ARG A 157 9.44 -14.79 4.20
C ARG A 157 8.21 -15.67 4.03
N ALA A 158 7.58 -16.11 5.11
CA ALA A 158 6.36 -16.91 5.05
C ALA A 158 5.22 -16.17 4.33
N LEU A 159 4.98 -14.90 4.68
CA LEU A 159 3.95 -14.07 4.07
C LEU A 159 4.24 -13.80 2.58
N SER A 160 5.47 -13.43 2.24
CA SER A 160 5.88 -13.12 0.87
C SER A 160 5.79 -14.36 -0.03
N ARG A 161 6.25 -15.53 0.47
CA ARG A 161 6.15 -16.80 -0.24
C ARG A 161 4.69 -17.17 -0.50
N TYR A 162 3.82 -17.04 0.49
CA TYR A 162 2.41 -17.36 0.33
C TYR A 162 1.70 -16.41 -0.65
N THR A 163 2.10 -15.15 -0.69
CA THR A 163 1.47 -14.12 -1.53
C THR A 163 2.13 -13.92 -2.88
N ASN A 164 3.18 -14.69 -3.19
CA ASN A 164 3.84 -14.67 -4.50
C ASN A 164 2.84 -15.01 -5.62
N GLY A 165 2.75 -14.11 -6.61
CA GLY A 165 1.77 -14.18 -7.68
C GLY A 165 0.31 -13.88 -7.30
N LYS A 166 0.04 -13.63 -6.00
CA LYS A 166 -1.32 -13.33 -5.50
C LYS A 166 -1.54 -11.85 -5.24
N ILE A 167 -0.55 -11.15 -4.70
CA ILE A 167 -0.60 -9.71 -4.34
C ILE A 167 0.35 -8.95 -5.26
N ASP A 168 -0.11 -7.83 -5.82
CA ASP A 168 0.66 -7.07 -6.82
C ASP A 168 1.61 -6.05 -6.16
N GLU A 169 1.24 -5.53 -5.00
CA GLU A 169 2.00 -4.51 -4.25
C GLU A 169 1.92 -4.77 -2.75
N TRP A 170 3.00 -4.49 -2.00
CA TRP A 170 3.00 -4.53 -0.54
C TRP A 170 3.56 -3.26 0.08
N ASP A 171 2.87 -2.73 1.09
CA ASP A 171 3.48 -1.84 2.07
C ASP A 171 4.33 -2.70 3.01
N VAL A 172 5.65 -2.70 2.79
CA VAL A 172 6.58 -3.52 3.58
C VAL A 172 6.80 -2.92 4.95
N LEU A 173 7.00 -1.60 4.99
CA LEU A 173 7.23 -0.84 6.22
C LEU A 173 6.31 0.37 6.25
N ASN A 174 5.60 0.55 7.37
CA ASN A 174 4.64 1.63 7.54
C ASN A 174 5.00 2.52 8.73
N GLU A 175 4.98 3.85 8.51
CA GLU A 175 5.07 4.88 9.54
C GLU A 175 6.29 4.77 10.46
N ALA A 176 7.44 4.44 9.89
CA ALA A 176 8.68 4.29 10.67
C ALA A 176 9.30 5.63 11.09
N ILE A 177 8.81 6.74 10.56
CA ILE A 177 9.32 8.08 10.82
C ILE A 177 8.34 8.87 11.68
N VAL A 178 8.87 9.58 12.65
CA VAL A 178 8.18 10.63 13.39
C VAL A 178 8.72 11.99 12.96
N PHE A 179 8.29 13.05 13.60
CA PHE A 179 8.52 14.43 13.17
C PHE A 179 9.96 14.73 12.70
N ASN A 180 10.98 14.26 13.44
CA ASN A 180 12.40 14.52 13.13
C ASN A 180 13.34 13.35 13.44
N GLY A 181 12.82 12.13 13.44
CA GLY A 181 13.60 10.94 13.72
C GLY A 181 12.89 9.64 13.36
N TYR A 182 13.55 8.52 13.57
CA TYR A 182 12.89 7.23 13.50
C TYR A 182 12.04 7.01 14.75
N ARG A 183 10.93 6.29 14.57
CA ARG A 183 10.00 5.99 15.65
C ARG A 183 10.67 5.08 16.69
N SER A 184 10.68 5.54 17.93
CA SER A 184 11.03 4.78 19.14
C SER A 184 9.78 4.16 19.77
N ASN A 185 9.95 3.42 20.86
CA ASN A 185 8.90 2.70 21.57
C ASN A 185 8.10 1.77 20.66
N THR A 186 8.80 1.04 19.79
CA THR A 186 8.23 0.03 18.92
C THR A 186 8.62 -1.36 19.44
N TRP A 187 7.84 -2.39 19.08
CA TRP A 187 8.18 -3.77 19.43
C TRP A 187 9.53 -4.22 18.83
N TYR A 188 10.02 -3.54 17.80
CA TYR A 188 11.31 -3.78 17.15
C TYR A 188 12.41 -2.76 17.51
N GLU A 189 12.22 -1.94 18.55
CA GLU A 189 13.16 -0.84 18.87
C GLU A 189 14.60 -1.31 19.11
N LYS A 190 14.79 -2.50 19.70
CA LYS A 190 16.10 -3.03 20.05
C LYS A 190 17.02 -3.28 18.86
N VAL A 191 16.51 -3.37 17.64
CA VAL A 191 17.34 -3.51 16.43
C VAL A 191 18.20 -2.29 16.15
N ASN A 192 17.87 -1.14 16.76
CA ASN A 192 18.65 0.10 16.59
C ASN A 192 20.03 0.06 17.23
N ASN A 193 20.26 -0.83 18.17
CA ASN A 193 21.48 -0.90 18.98
C ASN A 193 22.38 -2.08 18.63
N GLN A 194 22.07 -2.84 17.57
CA GLN A 194 22.85 -4.01 17.20
C GLN A 194 23.52 -3.85 15.84
N GLU A 195 24.75 -4.32 15.75
CA GLU A 195 25.44 -4.58 14.50
C GLU A 195 24.85 -5.85 13.85
N ASN A 196 24.63 -5.80 12.55
CA ASN A 196 24.36 -7.00 11.78
C ASN A 196 25.68 -7.72 11.45
N ASP A 197 25.61 -8.84 10.72
CA ASP A 197 26.76 -9.66 10.30
C ASP A 197 27.81 -8.88 9.48
N ASN A 198 27.46 -7.68 8.97
CA ASN A 198 28.34 -6.79 8.21
C ASN A 198 28.82 -5.57 9.03
N GLY A 199 28.58 -5.53 10.33
CA GLY A 199 28.93 -4.38 11.18
C GLY A 199 28.01 -3.15 11.01
N GLU A 200 26.87 -3.31 10.36
CA GLU A 200 25.90 -2.22 10.16
C GLU A 200 24.99 -2.11 11.38
N ILE A 201 24.80 -0.91 11.89
CA ILE A 201 24.00 -0.64 13.09
C ILE A 201 22.74 0.13 12.71
N GLY A 202 21.65 -0.16 13.42
CA GLY A 202 20.47 0.68 13.51
C GLY A 202 19.38 0.37 12.50
N TYR A 203 18.37 1.25 12.54
CA TYR A 203 17.13 1.07 11.79
C TYR A 203 17.32 0.92 10.29
N LEU A 204 18.28 1.60 9.66
CA LEU A 204 18.46 1.51 8.20
C LEU A 204 18.85 0.10 7.76
N SER A 205 19.75 -0.54 8.50
CA SER A 205 20.13 -1.94 8.26
C SER A 205 18.92 -2.86 8.38
N TYR A 206 18.18 -2.74 9.47
CA TYR A 206 16.97 -3.53 9.70
C TYR A 206 15.92 -3.29 8.59
N PHE A 207 15.60 -2.03 8.28
CA PHE A 207 14.62 -1.70 7.24
C PHE A 207 15.03 -2.26 5.87
N SER A 208 16.33 -2.19 5.54
CA SER A 208 16.83 -2.80 4.31
C SER A 208 16.54 -4.29 4.23
N LYS A 209 16.76 -5.02 5.32
CA LYS A 209 16.50 -6.47 5.38
C LYS A 209 15.02 -6.80 5.15
N LEU A 210 14.08 -6.02 5.69
CA LEU A 210 12.63 -6.23 5.47
C LEU A 210 12.30 -6.31 3.98
N PHE A 211 12.79 -5.35 3.20
CA PHE A 211 12.55 -5.30 1.75
C PHE A 211 13.28 -6.42 1.00
N LYS A 212 14.51 -6.75 1.42
CA LYS A 212 15.30 -7.81 0.81
C LYS A 212 14.62 -9.18 0.99
N TRP A 213 14.22 -9.51 2.21
CA TRP A 213 13.50 -10.77 2.49
C TRP A 213 12.20 -10.87 1.71
N ALA A 214 11.43 -9.78 1.60
CA ALA A 214 10.22 -9.77 0.80
C ALA A 214 10.50 -10.00 -0.68
N ARG A 215 11.55 -9.35 -1.25
CA ARG A 215 11.94 -9.48 -2.65
C ARG A 215 12.46 -10.87 -2.99
N GLU A 216 13.23 -11.47 -2.09
CA GLU A 216 13.80 -12.81 -2.28
C GLU A 216 12.72 -13.88 -2.45
N GLU A 217 11.62 -13.78 -1.69
CA GLU A 217 10.53 -14.75 -1.74
C GLU A 217 9.43 -14.38 -2.79
N ASN A 218 9.36 -13.12 -3.20
CA ASN A 218 8.39 -12.64 -4.18
C ASN A 218 9.06 -11.63 -5.13
N PRO A 219 9.72 -12.11 -6.19
CA PRO A 219 10.55 -11.28 -7.06
C PRO A 219 9.81 -10.20 -7.83
N ASP A 220 8.54 -10.42 -8.17
CA ASP A 220 7.77 -9.56 -9.06
C ASP A 220 6.90 -8.52 -8.32
N VAL A 221 6.68 -8.70 -7.01
CA VAL A 221 5.84 -7.80 -6.22
C VAL A 221 6.45 -6.41 -6.11
N LYS A 222 5.63 -5.35 -6.14
CA LYS A 222 6.11 -3.99 -5.89
C LYS A 222 6.12 -3.70 -4.39
N LEU A 223 7.25 -3.19 -3.89
CA LEU A 223 7.53 -2.99 -2.47
C LEU A 223 7.59 -1.50 -2.14
N PHE A 224 6.76 -1.09 -1.17
CA PHE A 224 6.59 0.30 -0.79
C PHE A 224 6.95 0.56 0.68
N TYR A 225 7.55 1.71 0.93
CA TYR A 225 7.47 2.40 2.20
C TYR A 225 6.21 3.27 2.21
N ASN A 226 5.41 3.25 3.28
CA ASN A 226 4.16 4.00 3.37
C ASN A 226 4.13 4.85 4.64
N ASP A 227 3.74 6.14 4.54
CA ASP A 227 3.67 7.03 5.70
C ASP A 227 2.69 8.21 5.48
N TYR A 228 2.31 8.87 6.56
CA TYR A 228 1.52 10.10 6.58
C TYR A 228 2.38 11.32 6.89
N GLY A 229 1.93 12.51 6.51
CA GLY A 229 2.62 13.78 6.78
C GLY A 229 3.98 13.89 6.11
N ILE A 230 4.16 13.19 5.00
CA ILE A 230 5.33 13.24 4.11
C ILE A 230 5.00 13.84 2.74
N GLU A 231 3.78 14.32 2.58
CA GLU A 231 3.23 14.83 1.32
C GLU A 231 3.82 16.19 0.97
N GLU A 232 4.01 17.05 1.97
CA GLU A 232 4.52 18.41 1.78
C GLU A 232 6.03 18.44 1.64
N TYR A 233 6.50 18.92 0.49
CA TYR A 233 7.93 19.02 0.18
C TYR A 233 8.64 20.00 1.12
N GLY A 234 9.80 19.60 1.63
CA GLY A 234 10.66 20.45 2.46
C GLY A 234 10.38 20.40 3.96
N THR A 235 9.30 19.76 4.40
CA THR A 235 9.08 19.54 5.83
C THR A 235 10.13 18.58 6.40
N SER A 236 10.38 18.67 7.72
CA SER A 236 11.37 17.81 8.39
C SER A 236 11.11 16.32 8.14
N LYS A 237 9.85 15.90 8.22
CA LYS A 237 9.45 14.51 8.01
C LYS A 237 9.63 14.09 6.55
N ASN A 238 9.25 14.94 5.57
CA ASN A 238 9.49 14.67 4.15
C ASN A 238 10.98 14.55 3.84
N ASN A 239 11.82 15.48 4.34
CA ASN A 239 13.26 15.45 4.14
C ASN A 239 13.89 14.19 4.73
N LEU A 240 13.47 13.77 5.94
CA LEU A 240 13.95 12.55 6.57
C LEU A 240 13.53 11.31 5.78
N MET A 241 12.28 11.22 5.32
CA MET A 241 11.81 10.13 4.46
C MET A 241 12.64 10.02 3.18
N ARG A 242 12.87 11.14 2.48
CA ARG A 242 13.69 11.17 1.26
C ARG A 242 15.12 10.73 1.53
N SER A 243 15.72 11.18 2.64
CA SER A 243 17.06 10.77 3.06
C SER A 243 17.11 9.27 3.38
N MET A 244 16.14 8.76 4.14
CA MET A 244 16.02 7.34 4.45
C MET A 244 15.94 6.49 3.18
N VAL A 245 15.01 6.79 2.27
CA VAL A 245 14.84 6.02 1.02
C VAL A 245 16.09 6.11 0.14
N LYS A 246 16.72 7.29 0.04
CA LYS A 246 17.98 7.46 -0.68
C LYS A 246 19.06 6.54 -0.09
N ASN A 247 19.28 6.58 1.23
CA ASN A 247 20.32 5.79 1.89
C ASN A 247 20.03 4.29 1.75
N LEU A 248 18.79 3.85 1.96
CA LEU A 248 18.39 2.46 1.73
C LEU A 248 18.75 1.99 0.32
N LYS A 249 18.50 2.81 -0.71
CA LYS A 249 18.83 2.45 -2.10
C LYS A 249 20.33 2.51 -2.39
N THR A 250 21.03 3.53 -1.93
CA THR A 250 22.43 3.79 -2.33
C THR A 250 23.46 3.09 -1.45
N GLN A 251 23.20 2.95 -0.16
CA GLN A 251 24.13 2.33 0.77
C GLN A 251 23.85 0.83 0.99
N PHE A 252 22.57 0.46 0.98
CA PHE A 252 22.14 -0.90 1.30
C PHE A 252 21.64 -1.69 0.09
N ASN A 253 21.58 -1.08 -1.09
CA ASN A 253 21.00 -1.70 -2.32
C ASN A 253 19.60 -2.32 -2.05
N THR A 254 18.74 -1.57 -1.37
CA THR A 254 17.42 -2.03 -0.95
C THR A 254 16.42 -1.96 -2.10
N PRO A 255 15.65 -3.02 -2.36
CA PRO A 255 14.71 -3.10 -3.47
C PRO A 255 13.38 -2.38 -3.16
N ILE A 256 13.42 -1.07 -2.94
CA ILE A 256 12.22 -0.23 -2.78
C ILE A 256 11.76 0.23 -4.15
N ASP A 257 10.50 -0.08 -4.52
CA ASP A 257 9.88 0.32 -5.77
C ASP A 257 9.20 1.69 -5.68
N GLY A 258 8.71 2.08 -4.50
CA GLY A 258 8.01 3.35 -4.32
C GLY A 258 7.79 3.78 -2.89
N VAL A 259 7.16 4.94 -2.77
CA VAL A 259 6.70 5.51 -1.49
C VAL A 259 5.20 5.74 -1.59
N GLY A 260 4.47 5.25 -0.59
CA GLY A 260 3.05 5.51 -0.41
C GLY A 260 2.85 6.77 0.43
N LEU A 261 2.07 7.71 -0.08
CA LEU A 261 1.63 8.90 0.64
C LEU A 261 0.22 8.62 1.16
N GLN A 262 0.02 8.63 2.48
CA GLN A 262 -1.31 8.33 3.04
C GLN A 262 -2.32 9.44 2.80
N ALA A 263 -1.85 10.67 2.55
CA ALA A 263 -2.66 11.83 2.17
C ALA A 263 -3.86 12.09 3.10
N HIS A 264 -3.65 11.99 4.42
CA HIS A 264 -4.66 12.30 5.43
C HIS A 264 -4.83 13.82 5.57
N PHE A 265 -5.44 14.43 4.56
CA PHE A 265 -5.70 15.85 4.56
C PHE A 265 -7.03 16.19 5.25
N ARG A 266 -7.06 17.31 5.96
CA ARG A 266 -8.29 17.98 6.34
C ARG A 266 -8.61 19.06 5.30
N LEU A 267 -9.87 19.39 5.14
CA LEU A 267 -10.27 20.42 4.18
C LEU A 267 -9.60 21.78 4.46
N GLU A 268 -9.44 22.10 5.75
CA GLU A 268 -8.75 23.31 6.20
C GLU A 268 -7.25 23.35 5.89
N ASP A 269 -6.62 22.18 5.71
CA ASP A 269 -5.20 22.06 5.38
C ASP A 269 -4.94 22.25 3.87
N MET A 270 -5.99 22.17 3.04
CA MET A 270 -5.93 22.33 1.59
C MET A 270 -5.97 23.84 1.24
N THR A 271 -4.87 24.53 1.48
CA THR A 271 -4.71 25.92 1.07
C THR A 271 -4.34 26.02 -0.41
N SER A 272 -4.52 27.22 -1.00
CA SER A 272 -4.26 27.50 -2.44
C SER A 272 -2.80 27.31 -2.90
N SER A 273 -1.95 26.76 -2.07
CA SER A 273 -0.54 26.49 -2.34
C SER A 273 -0.22 25.02 -2.70
N PHE A 274 -1.23 24.19 -2.91
CA PHE A 274 -1.08 22.84 -3.49
C PHE A 274 -1.14 22.89 -5.00
#